data_cf64b15e500536e6d679f7aa41df98a5
#
_entry.id   cf64b15e500536e6d679f7aa41df98a5
#
_cell.length_a   1.000
_cell.length_b   1.000
_cell.length_c   1.000
_cell.angle_alpha   90.00
_cell.angle_beta   90.00
_cell.angle_gamma   90.00
#
_symmetry.space_group_name_H-M   'P 1'
#
loop_
_entity.id
_entity.type
_entity.pdbx_description
1 polymer ?
#
loop_
_entity_poly.entity_id
_entity_poly.type
_entity_poly.pdbx_seq_one_letter_code
_entity_poly.pdbx_strand_id
1 'polypeptide(L)'
;MRYELLLKGGHVIDPANGIETITDIAIRDGNIAVVDTDIPADSAQQCLDVSGLYVTPGLVDIHVHLYATPGNRDAWAGDNSILPDGFSFRAGTTTMVDTGSAGWRNFADFRHRVLDRFTTRTYGFVNIAGFGMATMMTEQNVHDLNVDECAAIAREHEDVVIGLKTAHYVMPDWTSVDRVVAAGEKARMPAMIDFGHFKPERPYYELVSERLRPGDISTHMYRGPVPCIDEQGHVYSYLREARERGIRFDVGHGAGSFCFRNAVPCVEQNFWPDSISTDLHVLCMNMGMLDMTTTMSKFLVLGMPLYEVIRTSTVNPAEEIGHPELGHLSVGAVADVAVLNQMEGSFGYADSFGGRISGDKRLHCELTVMGGRVVY
;
A
#
# COMPACT_ATOMS: atom_id res chain seq x y z
N MET A 1 28.56 8.79 -22.83
CA MET A 1 28.00 7.44 -22.61
C MET A 1 26.54 7.50 -22.99
N ARG A 2 26.02 6.47 -23.64
CA ARG A 2 24.63 6.44 -24.10
C ARG A 2 23.71 5.91 -22.99
N TYR A 3 22.55 6.54 -22.78
CA TYR A 3 21.52 6.05 -21.88
C TYR A 3 20.76 4.87 -22.53
N GLU A 4 20.17 4.00 -21.73
CA GLU A 4 19.35 2.89 -22.22
C GLU A 4 17.94 3.37 -22.56
N LEU A 5 17.36 4.18 -21.66
CA LEU A 5 16.03 4.74 -21.82
C LEU A 5 16.04 6.23 -21.45
N LEU A 6 15.31 7.01 -22.21
CA LEU A 6 15.00 8.41 -21.93
C LEU A 6 13.48 8.59 -21.95
N LEU A 7 12.91 9.05 -20.84
CA LEU A 7 11.54 9.55 -20.76
C LEU A 7 11.59 11.06 -20.95
N LYS A 8 11.01 11.54 -22.05
CA LYS A 8 11.18 12.92 -22.50
C LYS A 8 9.91 13.75 -22.36
N GLY A 9 10.03 14.94 -21.79
CA GLY A 9 8.99 15.98 -21.79
C GLY A 9 7.82 15.72 -20.81
N GLY A 10 7.96 14.78 -19.89
CA GLY A 10 6.91 14.48 -18.92
C GLY A 10 6.83 15.50 -17.78
N HIS A 11 5.65 15.65 -17.20
CA HIS A 11 5.47 16.40 -15.95
C HIS A 11 5.88 15.51 -14.77
N VAL A 12 7.09 15.67 -14.28
CA VAL A 12 7.63 14.88 -13.18
C VAL A 12 7.04 15.36 -11.87
N ILE A 13 6.49 14.42 -11.09
CA ILE A 13 6.06 14.63 -9.71
C ILE A 13 6.86 13.66 -8.84
N ASP A 14 7.83 14.18 -8.12
CA ASP A 14 8.69 13.45 -7.19
C ASP A 14 8.69 14.15 -5.82
N PRO A 15 7.78 13.76 -4.92
CA PRO A 15 7.61 14.45 -3.64
C PRO A 15 8.81 14.33 -2.71
N ALA A 16 9.61 13.28 -2.82
CA ALA A 16 10.81 13.12 -2.01
C ALA A 16 11.88 14.18 -2.33
N ASN A 17 11.95 14.60 -3.60
CA ASN A 17 12.90 15.62 -4.08
C ASN A 17 12.24 17.00 -4.26
N GLY A 18 10.95 17.16 -3.95
CA GLY A 18 10.22 18.41 -4.13
C GLY A 18 10.10 18.83 -5.59
N ILE A 19 10.10 17.88 -6.52
CA ILE A 19 9.99 18.15 -7.97
C ILE A 19 8.53 18.09 -8.39
N GLU A 20 8.04 19.13 -9.02
CA GLU A 20 6.75 19.22 -9.72
C GLU A 20 6.91 20.12 -10.95
N THR A 21 7.49 19.56 -12.03
CA THR A 21 7.81 20.35 -13.24
C THR A 21 8.00 19.45 -14.46
N ILE A 22 7.96 20.06 -15.65
CA ILE A 22 8.31 19.37 -16.89
C ILE A 22 9.82 19.17 -16.94
N THR A 23 10.26 17.91 -17.01
CA THR A 23 11.67 17.55 -17.11
C THR A 23 11.83 16.18 -17.74
N ASP A 24 13.06 15.83 -18.13
CA ASP A 24 13.40 14.54 -18.73
C ASP A 24 14.06 13.62 -17.69
N ILE A 25 13.87 12.31 -17.84
CA ILE A 25 14.53 11.31 -17.00
C ILE A 25 15.32 10.35 -17.89
N ALA A 26 16.64 10.35 -17.71
CA ALA A 26 17.52 9.40 -18.39
C ALA A 26 17.92 8.26 -17.45
N ILE A 27 17.84 7.02 -17.96
CA ILE A 27 18.06 5.79 -17.23
C ILE A 27 19.26 5.05 -17.82
N ARG A 28 20.12 4.53 -16.93
CA ARG A 28 21.30 3.73 -17.31
C ARG A 28 21.60 2.71 -16.21
N ASP A 29 21.96 1.49 -16.63
CA ASP A 29 22.33 0.37 -15.74
C ASP A 29 21.27 0.11 -14.66
N GLY A 30 19.97 0.24 -15.05
CA GLY A 30 18.84 0.04 -14.14
C GLY A 30 18.56 1.15 -13.16
N ASN A 31 19.30 2.28 -13.21
CA ASN A 31 19.20 3.39 -12.26
C ASN A 31 18.87 4.70 -12.97
N ILE A 32 18.30 5.63 -12.22
CA ILE A 32 18.12 7.02 -12.64
C ILE A 32 19.52 7.64 -12.81
N ALA A 33 19.88 7.97 -14.04
CA ALA A 33 21.18 8.53 -14.36
C ALA A 33 21.19 10.06 -14.34
N VAL A 34 20.13 10.68 -14.86
CA VAL A 34 19.97 12.14 -14.94
C VAL A 34 18.50 12.49 -14.84
N VAL A 35 18.18 13.55 -14.13
CA VAL A 35 16.92 14.28 -14.13
C VAL A 35 17.24 15.72 -14.50
N ASP A 36 16.93 16.13 -15.70
CA ASP A 36 17.28 17.47 -16.22
C ASP A 36 16.37 17.83 -17.39
N THR A 37 16.37 19.09 -17.78
CA THR A 37 15.67 19.56 -18.97
C THR A 37 16.51 19.40 -20.23
N ASP A 38 15.82 19.22 -21.38
CA ASP A 38 16.46 19.22 -22.71
C ASP A 38 17.56 18.16 -22.94
N ILE A 39 17.42 16.97 -22.35
CA ILE A 39 18.31 15.83 -22.63
C ILE A 39 18.14 15.45 -24.13
N PRO A 40 19.24 15.41 -24.92
CA PRO A 40 19.12 15.08 -26.36
C PRO A 40 18.56 13.66 -26.57
N ALA A 41 17.55 13.54 -27.46
CA ALA A 41 16.91 12.27 -27.73
C ALA A 41 17.86 11.19 -28.28
N ASP A 42 18.88 11.61 -29.03
CA ASP A 42 19.92 10.72 -29.59
C ASP A 42 20.95 10.26 -28.56
N SER A 43 20.91 10.81 -27.33
CA SER A 43 21.76 10.36 -26.22
C SER A 43 21.31 9.04 -25.60
N ALA A 44 20.10 8.56 -25.93
CA ALA A 44 19.56 7.28 -25.47
C ALA A 44 19.43 6.24 -26.58
N GLN A 45 19.37 4.96 -26.19
CA GLN A 45 19.05 3.87 -27.12
C GLN A 45 17.57 3.90 -27.49
N GLN A 46 16.73 4.12 -26.51
CA GLN A 46 15.28 4.31 -26.64
C GLN A 46 14.88 5.65 -26.01
N CYS A 47 14.13 6.46 -26.77
CA CYS A 47 13.54 7.68 -26.28
C CYS A 47 12.02 7.55 -26.40
N LEU A 48 11.33 7.71 -25.27
CA LEU A 48 9.87 7.70 -25.18
C LEU A 48 9.40 9.13 -24.92
N ASP A 49 8.57 9.65 -25.80
CA ASP A 49 7.87 10.92 -25.59
C ASP A 49 6.71 10.69 -24.62
N VAL A 50 6.80 11.29 -23.44
CA VAL A 50 5.80 11.24 -22.38
C VAL A 50 5.23 12.63 -22.09
N SER A 51 5.28 13.51 -23.09
CA SER A 51 4.70 14.85 -23.02
C SER A 51 3.21 14.81 -22.73
N GLY A 52 2.77 15.65 -21.80
CA GLY A 52 1.37 15.69 -21.35
C GLY A 52 0.99 14.60 -20.33
N LEU A 53 1.93 13.73 -19.98
CA LEU A 53 1.75 12.71 -18.95
C LEU A 53 2.50 13.08 -17.67
N TYR A 54 2.04 12.53 -16.54
CA TYR A 54 2.73 12.63 -15.27
C TYR A 54 3.75 11.48 -15.11
N VAL A 55 4.97 11.82 -14.77
CA VAL A 55 6.03 10.85 -14.51
C VAL A 55 6.32 10.86 -12.99
N THR A 56 6.12 9.73 -12.34
CA THR A 56 6.24 9.59 -10.89
C THR A 56 7.20 8.46 -10.53
N PRO A 57 7.71 8.40 -9.30
CA PRO A 57 8.29 7.15 -8.81
C PRO A 57 7.32 5.99 -9.00
N GLY A 58 7.85 4.77 -9.13
CA GLY A 58 7.02 3.57 -9.14
C GLY A 58 6.14 3.50 -7.88
N LEU A 59 4.86 3.17 -8.07
CA LEU A 59 3.89 3.13 -6.97
C LEU A 59 4.20 1.98 -6.02
N VAL A 60 3.96 2.22 -4.73
CA VAL A 60 4.18 1.27 -3.63
C VAL A 60 2.84 0.95 -2.99
N ASP A 61 2.37 -0.27 -3.16
CA ASP A 61 1.13 -0.78 -2.57
C ASP A 61 1.45 -1.64 -1.35
N ILE A 62 1.27 -1.08 -0.17
CA ILE A 62 1.65 -1.76 1.07
C ILE A 62 0.58 -2.71 1.62
N HIS A 63 -0.51 -2.93 0.88
CA HIS A 63 -1.59 -3.79 1.34
C HIS A 63 -2.19 -4.59 0.19
N VAL A 64 -1.69 -5.82 0.01
CA VAL A 64 -2.21 -6.80 -0.96
C VAL A 64 -2.19 -8.21 -0.38
N HIS A 65 -2.83 -9.17 -1.06
CA HIS A 65 -2.81 -10.59 -0.72
C HIS A 65 -2.25 -11.42 -1.88
N LEU A 66 -1.06 -12.01 -1.69
CA LEU A 66 -0.27 -12.66 -2.73
C LEU A 66 -0.11 -14.17 -2.53
N TYR A 67 -0.43 -14.71 -1.34
CA TYR A 67 -0.14 -16.07 -1.00
C TYR A 67 -1.40 -16.90 -0.79
N ALA A 68 -1.59 -17.88 -1.68
CA ALA A 68 -2.61 -18.91 -1.53
C ALA A 68 -2.02 -20.08 -0.72
N THR A 69 -2.50 -20.28 0.49
CA THR A 69 -2.08 -21.40 1.36
C THR A 69 -2.39 -22.75 0.71
N PRO A 70 -1.39 -23.61 0.44
CA PRO A 70 -1.64 -24.87 -0.23
C PRO A 70 -2.55 -25.82 0.56
N GLY A 71 -3.43 -26.51 -0.14
CA GLY A 71 -4.27 -27.56 0.43
C GLY A 71 -5.49 -27.07 1.20
N ASN A 72 -5.71 -25.79 1.30
CA ASN A 72 -6.87 -25.23 2.00
C ASN A 72 -7.76 -24.45 1.03
N ARG A 73 -8.81 -25.08 0.52
CA ARG A 73 -9.73 -24.50 -0.47
C ARG A 73 -10.71 -23.49 0.11
N ASP A 74 -10.94 -23.55 1.42
CA ASP A 74 -11.86 -22.65 2.13
C ASP A 74 -11.11 -21.45 2.73
N ALA A 75 -9.85 -21.27 2.32
CA ALA A 75 -9.01 -20.21 2.84
C ALA A 75 -9.43 -18.85 2.29
N TRP A 76 -9.61 -17.87 3.18
CA TRP A 76 -9.92 -16.50 2.78
C TRP A 76 -8.82 -15.93 1.86
N ALA A 77 -7.57 -16.11 2.19
CA ALA A 77 -6.44 -15.75 1.35
C ALA A 77 -6.08 -16.83 0.31
N GLY A 78 -6.50 -18.09 0.48
CA GLY A 78 -6.13 -19.19 -0.39
C GLY A 78 -6.65 -19.04 -1.82
N ASP A 79 -7.96 -18.88 -1.96
CA ASP A 79 -8.62 -18.78 -3.27
C ASP A 79 -8.72 -17.31 -3.76
N ASN A 80 -8.44 -16.34 -2.92
CA ASN A 80 -8.61 -14.92 -3.21
C ASN A 80 -7.30 -14.18 -3.50
N SER A 81 -6.15 -14.79 -3.27
CA SER A 81 -4.85 -14.18 -3.56
C SER A 81 -4.59 -14.00 -5.05
N ILE A 82 -3.81 -12.99 -5.39
CA ILE A 82 -3.41 -12.67 -6.76
C ILE A 82 -1.94 -12.99 -7.01
N LEU A 83 -1.56 -13.10 -8.27
CA LEU A 83 -0.15 -13.16 -8.70
C LEU A 83 0.33 -11.73 -9.01
N PRO A 84 1.45 -11.25 -8.43
CA PRO A 84 1.88 -9.86 -8.50
C PRO A 84 1.96 -9.29 -9.92
N ASP A 85 2.78 -9.87 -10.78
CA ASP A 85 3.11 -9.33 -12.12
C ASP A 85 1.88 -9.13 -13.03
N GLY A 86 0.81 -9.90 -12.81
CA GLY A 86 -0.42 -9.76 -13.58
C GLY A 86 -1.25 -8.53 -13.23
N PHE A 87 -0.98 -7.88 -12.09
CA PHE A 87 -1.80 -6.79 -11.56
C PHE A 87 -0.99 -5.52 -11.26
N SER A 88 0.29 -5.61 -10.93
CA SER A 88 1.14 -4.50 -10.54
C SER A 88 1.42 -3.55 -11.68
N PHE A 89 2.02 -4.06 -12.75
CA PHE A 89 2.61 -3.20 -13.79
C PHE A 89 1.58 -2.36 -14.55
N ARG A 90 0.42 -2.92 -14.85
CA ARG A 90 -0.67 -2.18 -15.51
C ARG A 90 -1.24 -1.02 -14.70
N ALA A 91 -0.89 -0.96 -13.41
CA ALA A 91 -1.32 0.09 -12.49
C ALA A 91 -0.17 1.02 -12.05
N GLY A 92 1.02 0.88 -12.65
CA GLY A 92 2.19 1.67 -12.25
C GLY A 92 2.86 1.21 -10.96
N THR A 93 2.40 0.11 -10.37
CA THR A 93 2.91 -0.42 -9.10
C THR A 93 4.17 -1.25 -9.35
N THR A 94 5.27 -0.87 -8.73
CA THR A 94 6.57 -1.59 -8.82
C THR A 94 6.88 -2.37 -7.55
N THR A 95 6.23 -2.04 -6.44
CA THR A 95 6.40 -2.71 -5.15
C THR A 95 5.05 -3.05 -4.54
N MET A 96 4.89 -4.31 -4.13
CA MET A 96 3.70 -4.84 -3.46
C MET A 96 4.08 -5.51 -2.14
N VAL A 97 3.27 -5.30 -1.11
CA VAL A 97 3.48 -5.91 0.21
C VAL A 97 2.29 -6.78 0.59
N ASP A 98 2.55 -8.07 0.78
CA ASP A 98 1.54 -8.98 1.33
C ASP A 98 1.31 -8.70 2.82
N THR A 99 0.05 -8.53 3.19
CA THR A 99 -0.32 -8.14 4.56
C THR A 99 -0.75 -9.32 5.42
N GLY A 100 0.12 -10.33 5.51
CA GLY A 100 -0.04 -11.43 6.44
C GLY A 100 -0.96 -12.54 5.95
N SER A 101 -1.04 -12.76 4.63
CA SER A 101 -1.64 -13.97 4.09
C SER A 101 -0.96 -15.21 4.65
N ALA A 102 0.37 -15.16 4.86
CA ALA A 102 1.13 -16.17 5.57
C ALA A 102 1.38 -15.78 7.04
N GLY A 103 1.44 -16.78 7.89
CA GLY A 103 1.88 -16.65 9.27
C GLY A 103 3.23 -17.33 9.49
N TRP A 104 3.69 -17.37 10.74
CA TRP A 104 5.02 -17.86 11.09
C TRP A 104 5.26 -19.35 10.75
N ARG A 105 4.22 -20.18 10.58
CA ARG A 105 4.35 -21.60 10.21
C ARG A 105 4.58 -21.83 8.70
N ASN A 106 4.07 -20.94 7.85
CA ASN A 106 4.09 -21.13 6.40
C ASN A 106 4.78 -19.99 5.65
N PHE A 107 5.46 -19.09 6.34
CA PHE A 107 6.15 -17.95 5.72
C PHE A 107 7.26 -18.40 4.76
N ALA A 108 8.03 -19.43 5.11
CA ALA A 108 9.08 -19.96 4.24
C ALA A 108 8.51 -20.52 2.90
N ASP A 109 7.34 -21.16 2.93
CA ASP A 109 6.65 -21.60 1.70
C ASP A 109 6.15 -20.41 0.88
N PHE A 110 5.61 -19.37 1.54
CA PHE A 110 5.22 -18.12 0.91
C PHE A 110 6.41 -17.44 0.22
N ARG A 111 7.53 -17.29 0.93
CA ARG A 111 8.76 -16.75 0.35
C ARG A 111 9.16 -17.52 -0.91
N HIS A 112 9.29 -18.82 -0.80
CA HIS A 112 9.72 -19.69 -1.91
C HIS A 112 8.77 -19.63 -3.11
N ARG A 113 7.45 -19.54 -2.89
CA ARG A 113 6.45 -19.58 -3.97
C ARG A 113 6.18 -18.22 -4.59
N VAL A 114 6.35 -17.14 -3.84
CA VAL A 114 5.93 -15.80 -4.26
C VAL A 114 7.09 -14.82 -4.20
N LEU A 115 7.61 -14.51 -3.01
CA LEU A 115 8.54 -13.39 -2.84
C LEU A 115 9.81 -13.53 -3.71
N ASP A 116 10.33 -14.74 -3.86
CA ASP A 116 11.56 -15.01 -4.61
C ASP A 116 11.32 -15.28 -6.12
N ARG A 117 10.09 -15.09 -6.65
CA ARG A 117 9.76 -15.59 -8.00
C ARG A 117 9.23 -14.56 -9.00
N PHE A 118 8.66 -13.47 -8.54
CA PHE A 118 8.03 -12.48 -9.41
C PHE A 118 8.98 -11.33 -9.74
N THR A 119 8.71 -10.65 -10.85
CA THR A 119 9.46 -9.47 -11.27
C THR A 119 9.10 -8.27 -10.41
N THR A 120 7.84 -8.14 -10.05
CA THR A 120 7.36 -7.14 -9.07
C THR A 120 8.15 -7.29 -7.78
N ARG A 121 8.69 -6.19 -7.24
CA ARG A 121 9.32 -6.21 -5.92
C ARG A 121 8.26 -6.53 -4.87
N THR A 122 8.48 -7.60 -4.11
CA THR A 122 7.50 -8.07 -3.12
C THR A 122 8.12 -8.21 -1.74
N TYR A 123 7.39 -7.74 -0.75
CA TYR A 123 7.67 -7.89 0.67
C TYR A 123 6.47 -8.51 1.38
N GLY A 124 6.60 -8.82 2.66
CA GLY A 124 5.49 -9.35 3.43
C GLY A 124 5.50 -8.98 4.89
N PHE A 125 4.30 -8.89 5.46
CA PHE A 125 4.09 -8.96 6.91
C PHE A 125 3.91 -10.41 7.33
N VAL A 126 4.47 -10.79 8.47
CA VAL A 126 4.19 -12.10 9.07
C VAL A 126 2.96 -11.97 9.97
N ASN A 127 1.93 -12.78 9.71
CA ASN A 127 0.76 -12.82 10.59
C ASN A 127 1.11 -13.47 11.94
N ILE A 128 0.58 -12.91 13.03
CA ILE A 128 0.73 -13.47 14.39
C ILE A 128 0.10 -14.85 14.54
N ALA A 129 -0.93 -15.16 13.74
CA ALA A 129 -1.51 -16.49 13.62
C ALA A 129 -0.62 -17.39 12.76
N GLY A 130 -0.36 -18.63 13.25
CA GLY A 130 0.64 -19.51 12.65
C GLY A 130 0.49 -19.78 11.16
N PHE A 131 -0.73 -19.96 10.68
CA PHE A 131 -1.03 -20.15 9.25
C PHE A 131 -1.57 -18.89 8.56
N GLY A 132 -1.42 -17.72 9.19
CA GLY A 132 -1.91 -16.46 8.66
C GLY A 132 -3.42 -16.48 8.41
N MET A 133 -3.79 -15.88 7.29
CA MET A 133 -5.19 -15.79 6.84
C MET A 133 -5.66 -17.04 6.07
N ALA A 134 -5.06 -18.21 6.33
CA ALA A 134 -5.47 -19.45 5.67
C ALA A 134 -6.96 -19.72 5.84
N THR A 135 -7.50 -19.49 7.02
CA THR A 135 -8.96 -19.47 7.27
C THR A 135 -9.28 -18.43 8.35
N MET A 136 -10.54 -17.99 8.42
CA MET A 136 -11.02 -17.15 9.54
C MET A 136 -10.78 -17.80 10.91
N MET A 137 -10.77 -19.13 10.98
CA MET A 137 -10.57 -19.87 12.24
C MET A 137 -9.12 -19.87 12.72
N THR A 138 -8.14 -19.79 11.82
CA THR A 138 -6.72 -19.73 12.23
C THR A 138 -6.44 -18.49 13.04
N GLU A 139 -7.06 -17.37 12.72
CA GLU A 139 -6.88 -16.09 13.41
C GLU A 139 -7.62 -16.00 14.76
N GLN A 140 -8.49 -16.99 15.06
CA GLN A 140 -9.20 -17.09 16.35
C GLN A 140 -8.51 -18.02 17.35
N ASN A 141 -7.53 -18.79 16.90
CA ASN A 141 -6.82 -19.73 17.77
C ASN A 141 -5.76 -19.02 18.61
N VAL A 142 -6.14 -18.56 19.79
CA VAL A 142 -5.24 -17.84 20.70
C VAL A 142 -3.98 -18.62 21.10
N HIS A 143 -4.00 -19.96 21.04
CA HIS A 143 -2.84 -20.80 21.32
C HIS A 143 -1.80 -20.75 20.19
N ASP A 144 -2.21 -20.34 18.98
CA ASP A 144 -1.37 -20.23 17.80
C ASP A 144 -0.96 -18.77 17.48
N LEU A 145 -1.43 -17.79 18.25
CA LEU A 145 -0.95 -16.40 18.22
C LEU A 145 0.38 -16.30 19.01
N ASN A 146 1.47 -16.76 18.42
CA ASN A 146 2.74 -16.96 19.13
C ASN A 146 3.74 -15.82 18.89
N VAL A 147 3.99 -15.05 19.94
CA VAL A 147 4.89 -13.89 19.96
C VAL A 147 6.33 -14.26 19.58
N ASP A 148 6.84 -15.35 20.15
CA ASP A 148 8.25 -15.74 20.01
C ASP A 148 8.54 -16.30 18.63
N GLU A 149 7.71 -17.20 18.14
CA GLU A 149 7.85 -17.78 16.81
C GLU A 149 7.65 -16.74 15.72
N CYS A 150 6.62 -15.89 15.85
CA CYS A 150 6.38 -14.81 14.88
C CYS A 150 7.57 -13.85 14.79
N ALA A 151 8.11 -13.41 15.94
CA ALA A 151 9.30 -12.55 15.96
C ALA A 151 10.57 -13.25 15.46
N ALA A 152 10.71 -14.57 15.68
CA ALA A 152 11.83 -15.35 15.19
C ALA A 152 11.82 -15.45 13.64
N ILE A 153 10.68 -15.82 13.06
CA ILE A 153 10.50 -15.89 11.60
C ILE A 153 10.68 -14.52 10.96
N ALA A 154 10.15 -13.45 11.57
CA ALA A 154 10.35 -12.11 11.05
C ALA A 154 11.83 -11.72 10.95
N ARG A 155 12.64 -12.06 11.96
CA ARG A 155 14.09 -11.80 11.93
C ARG A 155 14.85 -12.74 11.00
N GLU A 156 14.42 -14.00 10.88
CA GLU A 156 15.04 -14.96 9.95
C GLU A 156 14.93 -14.51 8.49
N HIS A 157 13.84 -13.81 8.16
CA HIS A 157 13.53 -13.32 6.82
C HIS A 157 13.55 -11.79 6.73
N GLU A 158 14.38 -11.10 7.53
CA GLU A 158 14.41 -9.63 7.62
C GLU A 158 14.70 -8.91 6.30
N ASP A 159 15.23 -9.60 5.30
CA ASP A 159 15.47 -9.10 3.96
C ASP A 159 14.18 -8.92 3.14
N VAL A 160 13.09 -9.58 3.51
CA VAL A 160 11.79 -9.51 2.82
C VAL A 160 10.60 -9.28 3.76
N VAL A 161 10.80 -9.41 5.07
CA VAL A 161 9.78 -9.11 6.09
C VAL A 161 9.93 -7.67 6.54
N ILE A 162 8.85 -6.90 6.42
CA ILE A 162 8.85 -5.48 6.78
C ILE A 162 8.01 -5.17 8.03
N GLY A 163 7.34 -6.17 8.59
CA GLY A 163 6.50 -5.98 9.77
C GLY A 163 5.66 -7.22 10.11
N LEU A 164 4.80 -7.06 11.09
CA LEU A 164 3.94 -8.12 11.60
C LEU A 164 2.47 -7.72 11.45
N LYS A 165 1.57 -8.69 11.31
CA LYS A 165 0.15 -8.47 11.04
C LYS A 165 -0.75 -9.19 12.04
N THR A 166 -1.86 -8.57 12.41
CA THR A 166 -3.07 -9.26 12.89
C THR A 166 -4.30 -8.75 12.15
N ALA A 167 -5.26 -9.66 11.92
CA ALA A 167 -6.51 -9.32 11.26
C ALA A 167 -7.67 -10.19 11.81
N HIS A 168 -8.89 -9.78 11.52
CA HIS A 168 -10.15 -10.53 11.69
C HIS A 168 -10.43 -11.15 13.07
N TYR A 169 -9.69 -10.78 14.13
CA TYR A 169 -9.92 -11.31 15.48
C TYR A 169 -11.29 -10.86 16.02
N VAL A 170 -12.12 -11.83 16.42
CA VAL A 170 -13.53 -11.57 16.78
C VAL A 170 -13.81 -11.51 18.29
N MET A 171 -12.84 -11.89 19.13
CA MET A 171 -13.03 -11.90 20.59
C MET A 171 -13.05 -10.47 21.16
N PRO A 172 -13.67 -10.26 22.32
CA PRO A 172 -13.80 -8.92 22.92
C PRO A 172 -12.53 -8.41 23.61
N ASP A 173 -11.50 -9.24 23.71
CA ASP A 173 -10.23 -8.89 24.35
C ASP A 173 -9.18 -8.40 23.36
N TRP A 174 -8.05 -7.91 23.88
CA TRP A 174 -6.95 -7.34 23.11
C TRP A 174 -5.86 -8.36 22.72
N THR A 175 -6.06 -9.66 22.96
CA THR A 175 -5.02 -10.68 22.84
C THR A 175 -4.27 -10.64 21.50
N SER A 176 -4.96 -10.53 20.39
CA SER A 176 -4.32 -10.51 19.06
C SER A 176 -3.47 -9.26 18.84
N VAL A 177 -3.99 -8.10 19.25
CA VAL A 177 -3.30 -6.82 19.15
C VAL A 177 -2.08 -6.79 20.07
N ASP A 178 -2.27 -7.13 21.36
CA ASP A 178 -1.18 -7.11 22.34
C ASP A 178 -0.04 -8.05 21.93
N ARG A 179 -0.38 -9.21 21.37
CA ARG A 179 0.62 -10.18 20.93
C ARG A 179 1.37 -9.76 19.67
N VAL A 180 0.69 -9.19 18.66
CA VAL A 180 1.39 -8.73 17.46
C VAL A 180 2.28 -7.53 17.75
N VAL A 181 1.84 -6.62 18.63
CA VAL A 181 2.65 -5.49 19.09
C VAL A 181 3.88 -5.99 19.87
N ALA A 182 3.71 -6.93 20.80
CA ALA A 182 4.82 -7.53 21.52
C ALA A 182 5.79 -8.28 20.60
N ALA A 183 5.30 -8.97 19.58
CA ALA A 183 6.15 -9.62 18.58
C ALA A 183 6.90 -8.59 17.73
N GLY A 184 6.26 -7.50 17.34
CA GLY A 184 6.88 -6.37 16.65
C GLY A 184 7.98 -5.70 17.47
N GLU A 185 7.76 -5.54 18.79
CA GLU A 185 8.80 -5.04 19.69
C GLU A 185 10.01 -5.95 19.72
N LYS A 186 9.78 -7.28 19.85
CA LYS A 186 10.86 -8.26 19.81
C LYS A 186 11.61 -8.31 18.50
N ALA A 187 10.89 -8.20 17.38
CA ALA A 187 11.48 -8.18 16.04
C ALA A 187 12.12 -6.82 15.68
N ARG A 188 11.79 -5.74 16.39
CA ARG A 188 12.10 -4.35 16.06
C ARG A 188 11.50 -3.92 14.72
N MET A 189 10.28 -4.34 14.48
CA MET A 189 9.51 -4.08 13.27
C MET A 189 8.15 -3.48 13.62
N PRO A 190 7.50 -2.74 12.71
CA PRO A 190 6.15 -2.24 12.92
C PRO A 190 5.12 -3.39 12.94
N ALA A 191 3.98 -3.12 13.57
CA ALA A 191 2.80 -3.96 13.51
C ALA A 191 1.72 -3.27 12.67
N MET A 192 1.08 -4.00 11.75
CA MET A 192 -0.11 -3.54 11.03
C MET A 192 -1.34 -4.23 11.60
N ILE A 193 -2.33 -3.43 11.99
CA ILE A 193 -3.56 -3.92 12.60
C ILE A 193 -4.75 -3.69 11.67
N ASP A 194 -5.36 -4.77 11.17
CA ASP A 194 -6.74 -4.76 10.72
C ASP A 194 -7.63 -5.00 11.95
N PHE A 195 -8.34 -3.96 12.37
CA PHE A 195 -9.18 -4.03 13.57
C PHE A 195 -10.48 -4.84 13.36
N GLY A 196 -10.72 -5.32 12.16
CA GLY A 196 -11.72 -6.29 11.70
C GLY A 196 -13.10 -6.20 12.35
N HIS A 197 -13.22 -6.68 13.57
CA HIS A 197 -14.48 -6.76 14.32
C HIS A 197 -14.50 -5.79 15.48
N PHE A 198 -15.39 -4.81 15.40
CA PHE A 198 -15.60 -3.80 16.43
C PHE A 198 -16.44 -4.37 17.58
N LYS A 199 -15.98 -4.18 18.81
CA LYS A 199 -16.64 -4.61 20.05
C LYS A 199 -16.67 -3.45 21.05
N PRO A 200 -17.72 -3.29 21.87
CA PRO A 200 -17.76 -2.27 22.91
C PRO A 200 -16.60 -2.34 23.91
N GLU A 201 -16.16 -3.57 24.23
CA GLU A 201 -15.04 -3.84 25.14
C GLU A 201 -13.69 -3.52 24.53
N ARG A 202 -13.66 -3.23 23.24
CA ARG A 202 -12.45 -3.00 22.45
C ARG A 202 -12.66 -1.77 21.56
N PRO A 203 -12.74 -0.56 22.15
CA PRO A 203 -13.00 0.65 21.40
C PRO A 203 -11.79 1.07 20.55
N TYR A 204 -12.05 1.58 19.36
CA TYR A 204 -11.00 1.93 18.40
C TYR A 204 -10.06 3.04 18.90
N TYR A 205 -10.57 4.01 19.69
CA TYR A 205 -9.72 5.05 20.27
C TYR A 205 -8.61 4.47 21.16
N GLU A 206 -8.91 3.41 21.93
CA GLU A 206 -7.94 2.73 22.78
C GLU A 206 -6.84 2.05 21.94
N LEU A 207 -7.21 1.45 20.78
CA LEU A 207 -6.22 0.91 19.86
C LEU A 207 -5.18 1.96 19.50
N VAL A 208 -5.62 3.07 18.91
CA VAL A 208 -4.70 4.05 18.32
C VAL A 208 -4.06 4.97 19.36
N SER A 209 -4.68 5.16 20.56
CA SER A 209 -4.16 6.04 21.59
C SER A 209 -3.26 5.33 22.61
N GLU A 210 -3.49 4.04 22.88
CA GLU A 210 -2.87 3.32 24.00
C GLU A 210 -2.10 2.08 23.59
N ARG A 211 -2.52 1.36 22.52
CA ARG A 211 -1.96 0.06 22.14
C ARG A 211 -0.85 0.15 21.10
N LEU A 212 -1.03 1.03 20.10
CA LEU A 212 -0.08 1.15 19.00
C LEU A 212 1.13 2.00 19.38
N ARG A 213 2.29 1.60 18.88
CA ARG A 213 3.58 2.28 19.03
C ARG A 213 3.83 3.22 17.85
N PRO A 214 4.68 4.24 17.99
CA PRO A 214 5.18 5.01 16.84
C PRO A 214 5.72 4.08 15.75
N GLY A 215 5.25 4.28 14.51
CA GLY A 215 5.56 3.42 13.36
C GLY A 215 4.58 2.28 13.12
N ASP A 216 3.74 1.92 14.10
CA ASP A 216 2.68 0.93 13.86
C ASP A 216 1.58 1.50 12.95
N ILE A 217 0.92 0.62 12.19
CA ILE A 217 -0.02 0.96 11.13
C ILE A 217 -1.42 0.50 11.49
N SER A 218 -2.38 1.42 11.52
CA SER A 218 -3.81 1.11 11.54
C SER A 218 -4.34 1.14 10.12
N THR A 219 -4.55 -0.02 9.52
CA THR A 219 -5.12 -0.11 8.17
C THR A 219 -6.64 -0.04 8.18
N HIS A 220 -7.23 0.12 7.00
CA HIS A 220 -8.68 0.27 6.79
C HIS A 220 -9.27 1.49 7.50
N MET A 221 -8.52 2.60 7.52
CA MET A 221 -8.91 3.80 8.26
C MET A 221 -10.29 4.35 7.89
N TYR A 222 -10.75 4.10 6.67
CA TYR A 222 -12.06 4.57 6.18
C TYR A 222 -13.13 3.50 6.17
N ARG A 223 -12.90 2.35 6.82
CA ARG A 223 -13.93 1.29 6.95
C ARG A 223 -15.16 1.84 7.65
N GLY A 224 -16.37 1.41 7.21
CA GLY A 224 -17.62 1.95 7.72
C GLY A 224 -17.77 2.01 9.25
N PRO A 225 -17.38 0.97 10.02
CA PRO A 225 -17.43 1.00 11.48
C PRO A 225 -16.34 1.81 12.17
N VAL A 226 -15.25 2.23 11.48
CA VAL A 226 -14.19 3.03 12.09
C VAL A 226 -14.74 4.41 12.47
N PRO A 227 -14.65 4.83 13.73
CA PRO A 227 -15.14 6.12 14.18
C PRO A 227 -14.13 7.23 13.80
N CYS A 228 -14.19 7.67 12.53
CA CYS A 228 -13.32 8.73 12.02
C CYS A 228 -13.83 10.12 12.41
N ILE A 229 -15.15 10.29 12.46
CA ILE A 229 -15.83 11.56 12.65
C ILE A 229 -16.83 11.49 13.80
N ASP A 230 -17.02 12.61 14.49
CA ASP A 230 -18.04 12.79 15.53
C ASP A 230 -19.45 13.04 14.93
N GLU A 231 -20.42 13.24 15.79
CA GLU A 231 -21.81 13.52 15.39
C GLU A 231 -21.98 14.85 14.62
N GLN A 232 -21.02 15.75 14.75
CA GLN A 232 -20.97 17.04 14.06
C GLN A 232 -20.23 16.96 12.72
N GLY A 233 -19.64 15.79 12.39
CA GLY A 233 -18.86 15.56 11.19
C GLY A 233 -17.40 15.98 11.30
N HIS A 234 -16.88 16.31 12.48
CA HIS A 234 -15.48 16.63 12.67
C HIS A 234 -14.63 15.37 12.89
N VAL A 235 -13.43 15.37 12.35
CA VAL A 235 -12.44 14.32 12.63
C VAL A 235 -12.09 14.34 14.11
N TYR A 236 -12.20 13.19 14.77
CA TYR A 236 -11.87 13.07 16.19
C TYR A 236 -10.43 13.52 16.49
N SER A 237 -10.24 14.28 17.57
CA SER A 237 -8.91 14.78 17.98
C SER A 237 -7.92 13.66 18.26
N TYR A 238 -8.37 12.56 18.87
CA TYR A 238 -7.51 11.42 19.19
C TYR A 238 -6.83 10.79 17.95
N LEU A 239 -7.43 10.90 16.75
CA LEU A 239 -6.80 10.45 15.51
C LEU A 239 -5.63 11.35 15.10
N ARG A 240 -5.79 12.66 15.25
CA ARG A 240 -4.71 13.62 14.98
C ARG A 240 -3.58 13.46 15.99
N GLU A 241 -3.91 13.34 17.27
CA GLU A 241 -2.97 13.07 18.36
C GLU A 241 -2.21 11.74 18.15
N ALA A 242 -2.91 10.69 17.70
CA ALA A 242 -2.27 9.41 17.35
C ALA A 242 -1.28 9.56 16.20
N ARG A 243 -1.62 10.31 15.14
CA ARG A 243 -0.70 10.62 14.03
C ARG A 243 0.51 11.41 14.50
N GLU A 244 0.31 12.44 15.32
CA GLU A 244 1.41 13.23 15.90
C GLU A 244 2.36 12.37 16.75
N ARG A 245 1.83 11.32 17.39
CA ARG A 245 2.61 10.32 18.12
C ARG A 245 3.33 9.33 17.19
N GLY A 246 3.08 9.37 15.90
CA GLY A 246 3.73 8.53 14.87
C GLY A 246 2.95 7.28 14.46
N ILE A 247 1.66 7.16 14.83
CA ILE A 247 0.81 6.11 14.28
C ILE A 247 0.49 6.41 12.82
N ARG A 248 0.58 5.41 11.96
CA ARG A 248 0.29 5.51 10.52
C ARG A 248 -1.13 5.02 10.22
N PHE A 249 -1.78 5.72 9.30
CA PHE A 249 -3.15 5.40 8.88
C PHE A 249 -3.15 5.01 7.40
N ASP A 250 -3.39 3.73 7.14
CA ASP A 250 -3.42 3.17 5.80
C ASP A 250 -4.85 2.98 5.28
N VAL A 251 -5.04 3.16 3.98
CA VAL A 251 -6.36 3.03 3.32
C VAL A 251 -6.84 1.59 3.32
N GLY A 252 -6.05 0.64 2.79
CA GLY A 252 -6.46 -0.75 2.66
C GLY A 252 -7.86 -0.87 2.07
N HIS A 253 -8.08 -0.40 0.82
CA HIS A 253 -9.44 -0.20 0.26
C HIS A 253 -10.31 -1.46 0.30
N GLY A 254 -9.81 -2.57 -0.25
CA GLY A 254 -10.46 -3.88 -0.27
C GLY A 254 -11.91 -3.93 -0.75
N ALA A 255 -12.51 -5.10 -0.55
CA ALA A 255 -13.92 -5.34 -0.86
C ALA A 255 -14.89 -4.81 0.22
N GLY A 256 -14.42 -4.61 1.45
CA GLY A 256 -15.25 -4.26 2.61
C GLY A 256 -14.70 -3.14 3.50
N SER A 257 -13.70 -2.38 3.07
CA SER A 257 -12.92 -1.55 3.99
C SER A 257 -12.81 -0.07 3.61
N PHE A 258 -13.56 0.39 2.62
CA PHE A 258 -13.59 1.79 2.22
C PHE A 258 -15.03 2.33 2.14
N CYS A 259 -15.32 3.43 2.85
CA CYS A 259 -16.61 4.06 2.89
C CYS A 259 -16.50 5.58 2.64
N PHE A 260 -17.21 6.09 1.65
CA PHE A 260 -17.24 7.52 1.34
C PHE A 260 -17.77 8.35 2.51
N ARG A 261 -18.69 7.81 3.32
CA ARG A 261 -19.20 8.48 4.52
C ARG A 261 -18.07 8.87 5.48
N ASN A 262 -17.01 8.05 5.58
CA ASN A 262 -15.84 8.33 6.41
C ASN A 262 -14.76 9.10 5.64
N ALA A 263 -14.51 8.73 4.38
CA ALA A 263 -13.42 9.31 3.60
C ALA A 263 -13.67 10.79 3.23
N VAL A 264 -14.88 11.14 2.82
CA VAL A 264 -15.23 12.52 2.39
C VAL A 264 -14.92 13.55 3.48
N PRO A 265 -15.50 13.47 4.70
CA PRO A 265 -15.25 14.48 5.72
C PRO A 265 -13.80 14.47 6.24
N CYS A 266 -13.10 13.32 6.19
CA CYS A 266 -11.69 13.28 6.55
C CYS A 266 -10.84 14.03 5.50
N VAL A 267 -11.07 13.80 4.22
CA VAL A 267 -10.33 14.48 3.15
C VAL A 267 -10.60 15.98 3.15
N GLU A 268 -11.86 16.40 3.31
CA GLU A 268 -12.26 17.81 3.41
C GLU A 268 -11.60 18.55 4.58
N GLN A 269 -11.27 17.85 5.66
CA GLN A 269 -10.58 18.38 6.83
C GLN A 269 -9.07 18.16 6.81
N ASN A 270 -8.49 17.81 5.66
CA ASN A 270 -7.07 17.52 5.48
C ASN A 270 -6.53 16.40 6.41
N PHE A 271 -7.40 15.49 6.81
CA PHE A 271 -7.01 14.26 7.49
C PHE A 271 -6.88 13.14 6.44
N TRP A 272 -5.88 13.27 5.59
CA TRP A 272 -5.56 12.33 4.53
C TRP A 272 -4.93 11.04 5.08
N PRO A 273 -4.90 9.93 4.33
CA PRO A 273 -4.16 8.76 4.74
C PRO A 273 -2.65 9.02 4.71
N ASP A 274 -1.88 8.26 5.47
CA ASP A 274 -0.42 8.25 5.34
C ASP A 274 -0.01 7.44 4.11
N SER A 275 -0.72 6.32 3.83
CA SER A 275 -0.55 5.53 2.63
C SER A 275 -1.89 5.20 1.94
N ILE A 276 -1.91 5.32 0.60
CA ILE A 276 -2.98 4.81 -0.25
C ILE A 276 -2.58 3.40 -0.68
N SER A 277 -3.36 2.41 -0.26
CA SER A 277 -3.17 1.01 -0.60
C SER A 277 -4.47 0.35 -1.01
N THR A 278 -4.38 -0.81 -1.66
CA THR A 278 -5.54 -1.40 -2.33
C THR A 278 -6.24 -2.50 -1.57
N ASP A 279 -5.56 -3.23 -0.70
CA ASP A 279 -6.04 -4.53 -0.19
C ASP A 279 -6.43 -5.46 -1.36
N LEU A 280 -5.57 -5.50 -2.39
CA LEU A 280 -5.86 -6.18 -3.65
C LEU A 280 -5.92 -7.69 -3.48
N HIS A 281 -7.05 -8.23 -3.76
CA HIS A 281 -7.34 -9.66 -3.85
C HIS A 281 -8.49 -9.88 -4.85
N VAL A 282 -8.76 -11.12 -5.24
CA VAL A 282 -9.71 -11.43 -6.33
C VAL A 282 -11.09 -10.81 -6.12
N LEU A 283 -11.62 -10.84 -4.89
CA LEU A 283 -12.96 -10.31 -4.62
C LEU A 283 -13.07 -8.80 -4.78
N CYS A 284 -12.05 -8.03 -4.42
CA CYS A 284 -12.14 -6.57 -4.44
C CYS A 284 -12.14 -5.98 -5.86
N MET A 285 -11.63 -6.68 -6.84
CA MET A 285 -11.65 -6.25 -8.25
C MET A 285 -13.06 -6.11 -8.81
N ASN A 286 -14.04 -6.78 -8.22
CA ASN A 286 -15.45 -6.72 -8.64
C ASN A 286 -16.31 -5.80 -7.75
N MET A 287 -15.70 -5.14 -6.75
CA MET A 287 -16.41 -4.37 -5.74
C MET A 287 -15.99 -2.89 -5.68
N GLY A 288 -15.70 -2.30 -6.84
CA GLY A 288 -15.40 -0.87 -6.96
C GLY A 288 -13.94 -0.47 -6.74
N MET A 289 -13.07 -1.40 -6.35
CA MET A 289 -11.63 -1.27 -6.37
C MET A 289 -11.11 -2.19 -7.49
N LEU A 290 -10.47 -1.62 -8.52
CA LEU A 290 -9.88 -2.38 -9.63
C LEU A 290 -8.37 -2.54 -9.44
N ASP A 291 -7.70 -1.46 -9.05
CA ASP A 291 -6.26 -1.34 -8.96
C ASP A 291 -5.85 -0.07 -8.18
N MET A 292 -4.55 0.13 -8.09
CA MET A 292 -3.95 1.27 -7.40
C MET A 292 -4.40 2.61 -8.00
N THR A 293 -4.39 2.75 -9.33
CA THR A 293 -4.79 4.00 -10.00
C THR A 293 -6.27 4.34 -9.78
N THR A 294 -7.14 3.34 -9.67
CA THR A 294 -8.55 3.55 -9.31
C THR A 294 -8.68 4.05 -7.88
N THR A 295 -7.92 3.49 -6.94
CA THR A 295 -7.93 3.94 -5.54
C THR A 295 -7.42 5.37 -5.43
N MET A 296 -6.27 5.69 -6.06
CA MET A 296 -5.72 7.05 -6.14
C MET A 296 -6.72 8.05 -6.73
N SER A 297 -7.42 7.65 -7.81
CA SER A 297 -8.43 8.49 -8.47
C SER A 297 -9.57 8.89 -7.55
N LYS A 298 -9.96 8.05 -6.61
CA LYS A 298 -10.99 8.40 -5.61
C LYS A 298 -10.55 9.55 -4.74
N PHE A 299 -9.31 9.53 -4.24
CA PHE A 299 -8.77 10.62 -3.43
C PHE A 299 -8.63 11.92 -4.22
N LEU A 300 -8.22 11.83 -5.49
CA LEU A 300 -8.16 12.98 -6.39
C LEU A 300 -9.55 13.62 -6.57
N VAL A 301 -10.59 12.81 -6.78
CA VAL A 301 -11.99 13.28 -6.93
C VAL A 301 -12.57 13.80 -5.60
N LEU A 302 -12.11 13.29 -4.46
CA LEU A 302 -12.46 13.83 -3.14
C LEU A 302 -11.79 15.17 -2.82
N GLY A 303 -10.87 15.64 -3.68
CA GLY A 303 -10.22 16.96 -3.53
C GLY A 303 -8.82 16.92 -2.94
N MET A 304 -8.23 15.75 -2.74
CA MET A 304 -6.83 15.63 -2.37
C MET A 304 -5.94 16.09 -3.54
N PRO A 305 -4.96 17.00 -3.34
CA PRO A 305 -4.07 17.44 -4.41
C PRO A 305 -3.31 16.27 -5.05
N LEU A 306 -3.11 16.31 -6.38
CA LEU A 306 -2.40 15.24 -7.10
C LEU A 306 -1.01 14.96 -6.50
N TYR A 307 -0.27 16.00 -6.15
CA TYR A 307 1.04 15.89 -5.49
C TYR A 307 0.95 15.04 -4.21
N GLU A 308 -0.06 15.26 -3.37
CA GLU A 308 -0.24 14.49 -2.14
C GLU A 308 -0.75 13.07 -2.40
N VAL A 309 -1.57 12.86 -3.44
CA VAL A 309 -1.98 11.52 -3.88
C VAL A 309 -0.75 10.72 -4.32
N ILE A 310 0.18 11.32 -5.08
CA ILE A 310 1.44 10.69 -5.47
C ILE A 310 2.31 10.43 -4.23
N ARG A 311 2.45 11.41 -3.34
CA ARG A 311 3.24 11.27 -2.11
C ARG A 311 2.79 10.08 -1.25
N THR A 312 1.48 9.95 -1.04
CA THR A 312 0.88 8.86 -0.24
C THR A 312 0.81 7.52 -0.99
N SER A 313 1.26 7.49 -2.24
CA SER A 313 1.35 6.27 -3.07
C SER A 313 2.80 5.90 -3.45
N THR A 314 3.78 6.67 -3.01
CA THR A 314 5.21 6.50 -3.34
C THR A 314 6.09 6.64 -2.10
N VAL A 315 6.51 7.85 -1.75
CA VAL A 315 7.49 8.09 -0.69
C VAL A 315 6.99 7.69 0.70
N ASN A 316 5.75 8.07 1.05
CA ASN A 316 5.22 7.73 2.37
C ASN A 316 5.16 6.21 2.62
N PRO A 317 4.51 5.39 1.74
CA PRO A 317 4.48 3.95 1.93
C PRO A 317 5.88 3.31 1.86
N ALA A 318 6.83 3.86 1.08
CA ALA A 318 8.21 3.39 1.09
C ALA A 318 8.89 3.61 2.46
N GLU A 319 8.68 4.76 3.08
CA GLU A 319 9.16 5.04 4.44
C GLU A 319 8.47 4.14 5.48
N GLU A 320 7.15 3.92 5.37
CA GLU A 320 6.37 3.07 6.28
C GLU A 320 6.86 1.61 6.31
N ILE A 321 7.33 1.11 5.17
CA ILE A 321 7.88 -0.25 5.06
C ILE A 321 9.39 -0.32 5.32
N GLY A 322 10.02 0.78 5.71
CA GLY A 322 11.46 0.83 6.02
C GLY A 322 12.37 0.78 4.80
N HIS A 323 11.86 1.07 3.60
CA HIS A 323 12.58 1.10 2.33
C HIS A 323 12.59 2.51 1.69
N PRO A 324 13.16 3.52 2.37
CA PRO A 324 13.15 4.89 1.88
C PRO A 324 13.95 5.08 0.56
N GLU A 325 14.75 4.09 0.16
CA GLU A 325 15.43 4.05 -1.15
C GLU A 325 14.46 3.82 -2.32
N LEU A 326 13.21 3.47 -2.04
CA LEU A 326 12.12 3.39 -3.01
C LEU A 326 11.31 4.69 -3.01
N GLY A 327 10.38 4.82 -3.94
CA GLY A 327 9.42 5.93 -3.95
C GLY A 327 10.00 7.30 -4.30
N HIS A 328 11.18 7.38 -4.94
CA HIS A 328 11.79 8.63 -5.42
C HIS A 328 12.58 8.44 -6.72
N LEU A 329 12.86 9.55 -7.42
CA LEU A 329 13.58 9.59 -8.70
C LEU A 329 14.96 10.24 -8.58
N SER A 330 15.58 10.20 -7.41
CA SER A 330 16.93 10.76 -7.20
C SER A 330 17.95 10.09 -8.12
N VAL A 331 18.93 10.85 -8.59
CA VAL A 331 20.05 10.29 -9.37
C VAL A 331 20.75 9.20 -8.55
N GLY A 332 20.93 8.04 -9.17
CA GLY A 332 21.49 6.84 -8.54
C GLY A 332 20.44 5.90 -7.93
N ALA A 333 19.20 6.31 -7.75
CA ALA A 333 18.12 5.43 -7.31
C ALA A 333 17.78 4.37 -8.38
N VAL A 334 17.22 3.25 -7.94
CA VAL A 334 16.66 2.26 -8.88
C VAL A 334 15.60 2.93 -9.76
N ALA A 335 15.66 2.67 -11.06
CA ALA A 335 14.74 3.29 -12.02
C ALA A 335 13.40 2.55 -12.03
N ASP A 336 12.62 2.77 -10.98
CA ASP A 336 11.21 2.39 -10.88
C ASP A 336 10.36 3.62 -11.14
N VAL A 337 9.61 3.61 -12.23
CA VAL A 337 8.86 4.78 -12.71
C VAL A 337 7.45 4.36 -13.13
N ALA A 338 6.45 5.14 -12.73
CA ALA A 338 5.11 5.08 -13.28
C ALA A 338 4.82 6.32 -14.13
N VAL A 339 4.31 6.11 -15.33
CA VAL A 339 3.83 7.19 -16.19
C VAL A 339 2.31 7.15 -16.22
N LEU A 340 1.70 8.22 -15.74
CA LEU A 340 0.27 8.29 -15.50
C LEU A 340 -0.38 9.34 -16.39
N ASN A 341 -1.55 9.02 -16.90
CA ASN A 341 -2.44 9.93 -17.60
C ASN A 341 -3.58 10.34 -16.66
N GLN A 342 -3.78 11.64 -16.45
CA GLN A 342 -4.98 12.14 -15.81
C GLN A 342 -6.03 12.41 -16.87
N MET A 343 -6.91 11.45 -17.07
CA MET A 343 -8.03 11.57 -18.00
C MET A 343 -9.09 12.51 -17.43
N GLU A 344 -9.64 13.36 -18.28
CA GLU A 344 -10.81 14.19 -17.98
C GLU A 344 -12.07 13.58 -18.61
N GLY A 345 -13.20 13.62 -17.88
CA GLY A 345 -14.43 13.02 -18.36
C GLY A 345 -15.51 12.93 -17.28
N SER A 346 -16.42 11.98 -17.43
CA SER A 346 -17.44 11.67 -16.42
C SER A 346 -17.22 10.24 -15.94
N PHE A 347 -16.77 10.10 -14.70
CA PHE A 347 -16.42 8.81 -14.10
C PHE A 347 -17.27 8.55 -12.86
N GLY A 348 -17.69 7.30 -12.69
CA GLY A 348 -18.38 6.84 -11.48
C GLY A 348 -17.44 6.06 -10.57
N TYR A 349 -17.48 6.34 -9.28
CA TYR A 349 -16.72 5.63 -8.26
C TYR A 349 -17.65 5.03 -7.21
N ALA A 350 -17.44 3.77 -6.86
CA ALA A 350 -18.17 3.08 -5.83
C ALA A 350 -17.28 2.83 -4.60
N ASP A 351 -17.87 2.85 -3.41
CA ASP A 351 -17.25 2.35 -2.20
C ASP A 351 -17.64 0.90 -1.90
N SER A 352 -17.13 0.35 -0.80
CA SER A 352 -17.41 -1.02 -0.37
C SER A 352 -18.77 -1.20 0.30
N PHE A 353 -19.54 -0.13 0.50
CA PHE A 353 -20.81 -0.11 1.25
C PHE A 353 -21.99 0.33 0.39
N GLY A 354 -21.82 0.40 -0.93
CA GLY A 354 -22.87 0.80 -1.88
C GLY A 354 -22.94 2.30 -2.14
N GLY A 355 -22.09 3.11 -1.50
CA GLY A 355 -21.94 4.54 -1.80
C GLY A 355 -21.37 4.75 -3.19
N ARG A 356 -21.81 5.82 -3.86
CA ARG A 356 -21.35 6.21 -5.20
C ARG A 356 -21.12 7.70 -5.27
N ILE A 357 -20.03 8.08 -5.91
CA ILE A 357 -19.73 9.46 -6.27
C ILE A 357 -19.42 9.57 -7.76
N SER A 358 -19.65 10.72 -8.32
CA SER A 358 -19.20 11.07 -9.68
C SER A 358 -17.99 11.99 -9.59
N GLY A 359 -17.07 11.83 -10.52
CA GLY A 359 -15.89 12.68 -10.64
C GLY A 359 -15.59 13.01 -12.10
N ASP A 360 -14.80 14.04 -12.30
CA ASP A 360 -14.37 14.52 -13.61
C ASP A 360 -12.97 14.04 -14.02
N LYS A 361 -12.25 13.37 -13.10
CA LYS A 361 -10.86 12.94 -13.27
C LYS A 361 -10.68 11.46 -13.00
N ARG A 362 -9.75 10.85 -13.73
CA ARG A 362 -9.31 9.46 -13.52
C ARG A 362 -7.84 9.32 -13.88
N LEU A 363 -7.07 8.69 -13.01
CA LEU A 363 -5.71 8.29 -13.33
C LEU A 363 -5.71 6.95 -14.07
N HIS A 364 -4.87 6.87 -15.09
CA HIS A 364 -4.61 5.66 -15.86
C HIS A 364 -3.09 5.49 -16.02
N CYS A 365 -2.58 4.27 -15.88
CA CYS A 365 -1.17 4.00 -16.12
C CYS A 365 -0.95 3.76 -17.63
N GLU A 366 -0.03 4.52 -18.21
CA GLU A 366 0.34 4.42 -19.63
C GLU A 366 1.64 3.63 -19.82
N LEU A 367 2.54 3.68 -18.82
CA LEU A 367 3.84 3.01 -18.86
C LEU A 367 4.33 2.73 -17.45
N THR A 368 4.97 1.58 -17.28
CA THR A 368 5.70 1.24 -16.06
C THR A 368 7.12 0.81 -16.40
N VAL A 369 8.08 1.44 -15.72
CA VAL A 369 9.49 1.05 -15.77
C VAL A 369 9.85 0.44 -14.41
N MET A 370 10.49 -0.71 -14.43
CA MET A 370 10.98 -1.38 -13.23
C MET A 370 12.44 -1.79 -13.41
N GLY A 371 13.31 -1.33 -12.51
CA GLY A 371 14.74 -1.56 -12.63
C GLY A 371 15.32 -1.12 -13.98
N GLY A 372 14.83 0.00 -14.52
CA GLY A 372 15.23 0.55 -15.80
C GLY A 372 14.65 -0.12 -17.04
N ARG A 373 13.78 -1.11 -16.89
CA ARG A 373 13.15 -1.83 -18.02
C ARG A 373 11.67 -1.48 -18.11
N VAL A 374 11.20 -1.20 -19.33
CA VAL A 374 9.77 -1.07 -19.59
C VAL A 374 9.13 -2.45 -19.42
N VAL A 375 8.15 -2.53 -18.52
CA VAL A 375 7.44 -3.78 -18.16
C VAL A 375 5.93 -3.70 -18.48
N TYR A 376 5.45 -2.48 -18.76
CA TYR A 376 4.09 -2.23 -19.23
C TYR A 376 4.06 -1.00 -20.13
#